data_7d2caa24cd853cb05f364be82ea9d141
#
_entry.id   7d2caa24cd853cb05f364be82ea9d141
#
_cell.length_a   1.000
_cell.length_b   1.000
_cell.length_c   1.000
_cell.angle_alpha   90.00
_cell.angle_beta   90.00
_cell.angle_gamma   90.00
#
_symmetry.space_group_name_H-M   'P 1'
#
loop_
_entity.id
_entity.type
_entity.pdbx_description
1 polymer ?
#
loop_
_entity_poly.entity_id
_entity_poly.type
_entity_poly.pdbx_seq_one_letter_code
_entity_poly.pdbx_strand_id
1 'polypeptide(L)'
;MIPNNGKLIITPAEGYTPHIGVLVSTLQRCRETTIALVKDLSIHQLDYLFDEQDNAIGALLMHLASLDVAFQEITFRGRNCMDVPELVAKWEVPMNLDAPARQQIRGNPIKYYLAEMEAVRADTLAQLKQHDDVWLWHEQSDGDTLINNYYYWYHVYEDEINHRGEINWRLSRIPAA
;
A
#
# COMPACT_ATOMS: atom_id res chain seq x y z
N MET A 1 -11.66 10.52 -12.96
CA MET A 1 -12.89 10.41 -12.15
C MET A 1 -13.32 8.94 -12.22
N ILE A 2 -13.46 8.26 -11.07
CA ILE A 2 -13.81 6.83 -11.05
C ILE A 2 -15.29 6.71 -11.35
N PRO A 3 -15.70 5.80 -12.26
CA PRO A 3 -17.12 5.53 -12.49
C PRO A 3 -17.72 4.98 -11.20
N ASN A 4 -18.68 5.68 -10.63
CA ASN A 4 -19.29 5.28 -9.36
C ASN A 4 -20.77 4.91 -9.47
N ASN A 5 -21.28 4.68 -10.65
CA ASN A 5 -22.70 4.36 -10.90
C ASN A 5 -23.67 5.22 -10.05
N GLY A 6 -23.25 6.44 -9.70
CA GLY A 6 -24.03 7.37 -8.85
C GLY A 6 -24.04 7.02 -7.36
N LYS A 7 -23.26 6.03 -6.88
CA LYS A 7 -23.21 5.64 -5.46
C LYS A 7 -21.80 5.80 -4.90
N LEU A 8 -21.68 6.51 -3.77
CA LEU A 8 -20.47 6.64 -2.96
C LEU A 8 -20.76 6.08 -1.56
N ILE A 9 -20.94 4.77 -1.50
CA ILE A 9 -21.36 4.08 -0.27
C ILE A 9 -20.28 3.04 0.05
N ILE A 10 -19.78 3.08 1.28
CA ILE A 10 -18.93 2.03 1.85
C ILE A 10 -19.83 1.16 2.72
N THR A 11 -19.88 -0.13 2.41
CA THR A 11 -20.59 -1.14 3.19
C THR A 11 -19.64 -2.28 3.53
N PRO A 12 -19.89 -3.06 4.58
CA PRO A 12 -19.08 -4.24 4.87
C PRO A 12 -18.98 -5.17 3.66
N ALA A 13 -17.77 -5.59 3.32
CA ALA A 13 -17.52 -6.57 2.27
C ALA A 13 -18.09 -7.93 2.68
N GLU A 14 -18.69 -8.65 1.72
CA GLU A 14 -19.27 -9.97 1.95
C GLU A 14 -18.19 -11.00 2.30
N GLY A 15 -18.50 -11.89 3.24
CA GLY A 15 -17.61 -12.96 3.69
C GLY A 15 -16.58 -12.54 4.75
N TYR A 16 -16.73 -11.34 5.33
CA TYR A 16 -15.96 -10.83 6.46
C TYR A 16 -16.88 -10.49 7.64
N THR A 17 -16.32 -10.39 8.85
CA THR A 17 -17.04 -9.81 9.99
C THR A 17 -17.32 -8.32 9.77
N PRO A 18 -18.28 -7.71 10.48
CA PRO A 18 -18.75 -6.36 10.14
C PRO A 18 -17.66 -5.28 10.06
N HIS A 19 -16.76 -5.19 11.04
CA HIS A 19 -15.72 -4.15 11.06
C HIS A 19 -14.58 -4.48 10.08
N ILE A 20 -14.15 -5.73 10.01
CA ILE A 20 -13.19 -6.18 8.99
C ILE A 20 -13.77 -5.95 7.59
N GLY A 21 -15.07 -6.20 7.38
CA GLY A 21 -15.72 -5.94 6.10
C GLY A 21 -15.70 -4.47 5.68
N VAL A 22 -15.89 -3.53 6.63
CA VAL A 22 -15.76 -2.09 6.36
C VAL A 22 -14.31 -1.73 6.04
N LEU A 23 -13.35 -2.24 6.80
CA LEU A 23 -11.92 -2.06 6.54
C LEU A 23 -11.54 -2.55 5.15
N VAL A 24 -11.95 -3.75 4.77
CA VAL A 24 -11.71 -4.35 3.44
C VAL A 24 -12.27 -3.46 2.32
N SER A 25 -13.52 -3.01 2.45
CA SER A 25 -14.14 -2.10 1.47
C SER A 25 -13.37 -0.79 1.35
N THR A 26 -12.84 -0.26 2.46
CA THR A 26 -12.04 0.96 2.47
C THR A 26 -10.68 0.74 1.78
N LEU A 27 -9.97 -0.35 2.11
CA LEU A 27 -8.72 -0.73 1.47
C LEU A 27 -8.87 -0.91 -0.04
N GLN A 28 -9.92 -1.63 -0.47
CA GLN A 28 -10.21 -1.85 -1.89
C GLN A 28 -10.51 -0.53 -2.60
N ARG A 29 -11.37 0.31 -2.02
CA ARG A 29 -11.72 1.61 -2.60
C ARG A 29 -10.52 2.53 -2.71
N CYS A 30 -9.64 2.54 -1.73
CA CYS A 30 -8.40 3.32 -1.77
C CYS A 30 -7.50 2.85 -2.92
N ARG A 31 -7.29 1.54 -3.05
CA ARG A 31 -6.50 0.93 -4.12
C ARG A 31 -7.07 1.18 -5.51
N GLU A 32 -8.38 1.08 -5.70
CA GLU A 32 -9.04 1.40 -6.98
C GLU A 32 -8.76 2.83 -7.42
N THR A 33 -8.79 3.79 -6.49
CA THR A 33 -8.50 5.19 -6.81
C THR A 33 -7.04 5.43 -7.17
N THR A 34 -6.12 4.73 -6.51
CA THR A 34 -4.69 4.78 -6.83
C THR A 34 -4.42 4.17 -8.21
N ILE A 35 -4.96 2.99 -8.49
CA ILE A 35 -4.82 2.34 -9.80
C ILE A 35 -5.39 3.23 -10.91
N ALA A 36 -6.56 3.83 -10.71
CA ALA A 36 -7.17 4.72 -11.71
C ALA A 36 -6.29 5.93 -12.05
N LEU A 37 -5.48 6.40 -11.09
CA LEU A 37 -4.55 7.51 -11.28
C LEU A 37 -3.30 7.09 -12.08
N VAL A 38 -2.79 5.86 -11.86
CA VAL A 38 -1.45 5.48 -12.32
C VAL A 38 -1.43 4.48 -13.49
N LYS A 39 -2.53 3.83 -13.81
CA LYS A 39 -2.60 2.68 -14.75
C LYS A 39 -2.05 2.93 -16.16
N ASP A 40 -2.02 4.17 -16.60
CA ASP A 40 -1.61 4.55 -17.95
C ASP A 40 -0.24 5.30 -17.97
N LEU A 41 0.50 5.28 -16.84
CA LEU A 41 1.77 6.00 -16.74
C LEU A 41 2.87 5.33 -17.56
N SER A 42 3.65 6.17 -18.25
CA SER A 42 4.88 5.76 -18.93
C SER A 42 6.02 5.52 -17.94
N ILE A 43 7.05 4.77 -18.37
CA ILE A 43 8.27 4.57 -17.56
C ILE A 43 8.92 5.92 -17.23
N HIS A 44 8.91 6.89 -18.16
CA HIS A 44 9.41 8.24 -17.90
C HIS A 44 8.69 8.89 -16.70
N GLN A 45 7.35 8.80 -16.64
CA GLN A 45 6.59 9.36 -15.54
C GLN A 45 6.80 8.60 -14.21
N LEU A 46 6.97 7.28 -14.30
CA LEU A 46 7.20 6.42 -13.15
C LEU A 46 8.56 6.63 -12.50
N ASP A 47 9.57 6.98 -13.30
CA ASP A 47 10.98 7.12 -12.88
C ASP A 47 11.43 8.57 -12.68
N TYR A 48 10.55 9.55 -12.96
CA TYR A 48 10.91 10.96 -12.90
C TYR A 48 11.20 11.40 -11.46
N LEU A 49 12.34 12.08 -11.29
CA LEU A 49 12.77 12.71 -10.04
C LEU A 49 12.87 14.21 -10.26
N PHE A 50 12.31 15.01 -9.35
CA PHE A 50 12.43 16.48 -9.40
C PHE A 50 13.79 16.96 -8.87
N ASP A 51 14.37 16.22 -7.93
CA ASP A 51 15.70 16.46 -7.37
C ASP A 51 16.35 15.15 -6.86
N GLU A 52 17.53 15.25 -6.27
CA GLU A 52 18.32 14.12 -5.79
C GLU A 52 17.74 13.43 -4.53
N GLN A 53 16.85 14.09 -3.82
CA GLN A 53 16.22 13.56 -2.60
C GLN A 53 14.78 13.08 -2.84
N ASP A 54 14.28 13.29 -4.06
CA ASP A 54 12.91 12.98 -4.42
C ASP A 54 12.65 11.46 -4.55
N ASN A 55 11.39 11.04 -4.40
CA ASN A 55 10.99 9.65 -4.64
C ASN A 55 10.22 9.54 -5.96
N ALA A 56 10.63 8.61 -6.81
CA ALA A 56 9.94 8.30 -8.05
C ALA A 56 8.54 7.68 -7.77
N ILE A 57 7.58 7.89 -8.68
CA ILE A 57 6.24 7.30 -8.54
C ILE A 57 6.33 5.77 -8.43
N GLY A 58 7.20 5.12 -9.22
CA GLY A 58 7.42 3.67 -9.12
C GLY A 58 7.89 3.23 -7.72
N ALA A 59 8.76 4.01 -7.07
CA ALA A 59 9.20 3.73 -5.70
C ALA A 59 8.05 3.89 -4.70
N LEU A 60 7.21 4.92 -4.83
CA LEU A 60 6.02 5.10 -3.99
C LEU A 60 5.03 3.93 -4.13
N LEU A 61 4.81 3.41 -5.35
CA LEU A 61 3.94 2.26 -5.56
C LEU A 61 4.49 0.98 -4.90
N MET A 62 5.81 0.76 -4.95
CA MET A 62 6.44 -0.36 -4.24
C MET A 62 6.41 -0.18 -2.73
N HIS A 63 6.54 1.06 -2.24
CA HIS A 63 6.37 1.37 -0.83
C HIS A 63 4.98 1.00 -0.32
N LEU A 64 3.93 1.38 -1.03
CA LEU A 64 2.55 0.98 -0.70
C LEU A 64 2.35 -0.54 -0.66
N ALA A 65 3.05 -1.29 -1.51
CA ALA A 65 3.04 -2.75 -1.45
C ALA A 65 3.80 -3.29 -0.23
N SER A 66 4.92 -2.66 0.14
CA SER A 66 5.75 -3.10 1.27
C SER A 66 5.04 -2.95 2.63
N LEU A 67 4.15 -1.96 2.78
CA LEU A 67 3.35 -1.79 4.00
C LEU A 67 2.37 -2.96 4.21
N ASP A 68 1.68 -3.42 3.16
CA ASP A 68 0.86 -4.64 3.26
C ASP A 68 1.70 -5.81 3.79
N VAL A 69 2.93 -6.02 3.27
CA VAL A 69 3.82 -7.11 3.71
C VAL A 69 4.26 -6.94 5.16
N ALA A 70 4.69 -5.73 5.55
CA ALA A 70 5.11 -5.46 6.92
C ALA A 70 4.01 -5.78 7.93
N PHE A 71 2.79 -5.32 7.65
CA PHE A 71 1.68 -5.51 8.57
C PHE A 71 1.05 -6.90 8.52
N GLN A 72 1.21 -7.65 7.42
CA GLN A 72 0.93 -9.08 7.40
C GLN A 72 1.84 -9.83 8.40
N GLU A 73 3.14 -9.53 8.41
CA GLU A 73 4.09 -10.17 9.32
C GLU A 73 3.80 -9.80 10.78
N ILE A 74 3.52 -8.53 11.06
CA ILE A 74 3.23 -8.06 12.41
C ILE A 74 1.89 -8.63 12.91
N THR A 75 0.81 -8.45 12.15
CA THR A 75 -0.55 -8.71 12.66
C THR A 75 -1.00 -10.14 12.50
N PHE A 76 -0.59 -10.84 11.43
CA PHE A 76 -1.00 -12.24 11.20
C PHE A 76 0.01 -13.25 11.71
N ARG A 77 1.32 -12.90 11.76
CA ARG A 77 2.40 -13.83 12.10
C ARG A 77 3.15 -13.47 13.39
N GLY A 78 2.86 -12.31 14.00
CA GLY A 78 3.45 -11.88 15.27
C GLY A 78 4.96 -11.69 15.22
N ARG A 79 5.52 -11.25 14.08
CA ARG A 79 6.96 -11.04 13.90
C ARG A 79 7.27 -9.80 13.06
N ASN A 80 8.47 -9.27 13.17
CA ASN A 80 8.91 -8.18 12.31
C ASN A 80 9.33 -8.74 10.93
N CYS A 81 8.91 -8.09 9.83
CA CYS A 81 9.31 -8.48 8.48
C CYS A 81 10.84 -8.37 8.28
N MET A 82 11.50 -7.50 9.02
CA MET A 82 12.96 -7.33 8.98
C MET A 82 13.73 -8.51 9.62
N ASP A 83 13.03 -9.40 10.33
CA ASP A 83 13.61 -10.64 10.87
C ASP A 83 13.55 -11.81 9.87
N VAL A 84 12.97 -11.58 8.66
CA VAL A 84 12.77 -12.60 7.63
C VAL A 84 13.66 -12.29 6.42
N PRO A 85 14.78 -13.00 6.22
CA PRO A 85 15.78 -12.66 5.19
C PRO A 85 15.23 -12.54 3.77
N GLU A 86 14.27 -13.38 3.40
CA GLU A 86 13.65 -13.36 2.06
C GLU A 86 12.77 -12.11 1.86
N LEU A 87 12.14 -11.62 2.92
CA LEU A 87 11.36 -10.39 2.89
C LEU A 87 12.26 -9.16 2.88
N VAL A 88 13.31 -9.16 3.68
CA VAL A 88 14.34 -8.11 3.67
C VAL A 88 14.91 -7.94 2.27
N ALA A 89 15.35 -9.04 1.64
CA ALA A 89 15.92 -9.02 0.29
C ALA A 89 15.01 -8.34 -0.77
N LYS A 90 13.69 -8.41 -0.60
CA LYS A 90 12.74 -7.83 -1.56
C LYS A 90 12.17 -6.50 -1.12
N TRP A 91 11.90 -6.30 0.18
CA TRP A 91 11.03 -5.24 0.66
C TRP A 91 11.73 -4.16 1.49
N GLU A 92 12.97 -4.37 1.97
CA GLU A 92 13.71 -3.36 2.73
C GLU A 92 13.86 -2.05 1.93
N VAL A 93 14.28 -2.15 0.68
CA VAL A 93 14.51 -0.99 -0.19
C VAL A 93 13.21 -0.22 -0.47
N PRO A 94 12.10 -0.86 -0.89
CA PRO A 94 10.82 -0.18 -1.04
C PRO A 94 10.31 0.46 0.26
N MET A 95 10.52 -0.19 1.40
CA MET A 95 9.99 0.26 2.69
C MET A 95 10.61 1.59 3.14
N ASN A 96 11.89 1.80 2.87
CA ASN A 96 12.63 2.95 3.38
C ASN A 96 12.54 4.22 2.51
N LEU A 97 12.18 4.12 1.23
CA LEU A 97 12.07 5.25 0.28
C LEU A 97 13.29 6.19 0.28
N ASP A 98 14.49 5.64 0.38
CA ASP A 98 15.76 6.38 0.46
C ASP A 98 16.61 6.29 -0.82
N ALA A 99 17.88 6.62 -0.74
CA ALA A 99 18.80 6.57 -1.89
C ALA A 99 18.85 5.22 -2.61
N PRO A 100 18.86 4.04 -1.95
CA PRO A 100 18.70 2.75 -2.62
C PRO A 100 17.43 2.62 -3.45
N ALA A 101 16.28 3.11 -2.98
CA ALA A 101 15.03 3.05 -3.72
C ALA A 101 15.12 3.83 -5.04
N ARG A 102 15.69 5.03 -5.01
CA ARG A 102 15.92 5.87 -6.20
C ARG A 102 16.81 5.21 -7.25
N GLN A 103 17.75 4.38 -6.82
CA GLN A 103 18.69 3.70 -7.72
C GLN A 103 18.15 2.38 -8.26
N GLN A 104 17.40 1.62 -7.46
CA GLN A 104 17.04 0.25 -7.75
C GLN A 104 15.60 0.10 -8.29
N ILE A 105 14.66 0.97 -7.85
CA ILE A 105 13.25 0.88 -8.25
C ILE A 105 13.00 1.81 -9.43
N ARG A 106 13.41 1.36 -10.62
CA ARG A 106 13.26 2.13 -11.86
C ARG A 106 13.31 1.23 -13.09
N GLY A 107 12.91 1.77 -14.24
CA GLY A 107 12.96 1.07 -15.54
C GLY A 107 11.82 0.07 -15.73
N ASN A 108 10.90 -0.08 -14.79
CA ASN A 108 9.82 -1.03 -14.87
C ASN A 108 8.55 -0.41 -15.47
N PRO A 109 7.80 -1.13 -16.31
CA PRO A 109 6.51 -0.68 -16.77
C PRO A 109 5.47 -0.70 -15.66
N ILE A 110 4.43 0.14 -15.77
CA ILE A 110 3.36 0.24 -14.74
C ILE A 110 2.75 -1.11 -14.36
N LYS A 111 2.61 -2.03 -15.30
CA LYS A 111 2.08 -3.39 -15.06
C LYS A 111 2.88 -4.18 -14.02
N TYR A 112 4.19 -3.94 -13.91
CA TYR A 112 5.05 -4.57 -12.89
C TYR A 112 4.61 -4.14 -11.49
N TYR A 113 4.51 -2.84 -11.27
CA TYR A 113 4.12 -2.26 -9.99
C TYR A 113 2.70 -2.68 -9.58
N LEU A 114 1.76 -2.63 -10.52
CA LEU A 114 0.38 -3.04 -10.25
C LEU A 114 0.27 -4.53 -9.91
N ALA A 115 1.06 -5.40 -10.55
CA ALA A 115 1.08 -6.83 -10.24
C ALA A 115 1.62 -7.09 -8.82
N GLU A 116 2.69 -6.40 -8.39
CA GLU A 116 3.21 -6.51 -7.03
C GLU A 116 2.18 -6.04 -5.99
N MET A 117 1.57 -4.89 -6.22
CA MET A 117 0.52 -4.34 -5.35
C MET A 117 -0.70 -5.25 -5.26
N GLU A 118 -1.10 -5.89 -6.36
CA GLU A 118 -2.23 -6.83 -6.40
C GLU A 118 -1.91 -8.11 -5.63
N ALA A 119 -0.73 -8.68 -5.85
CA ALA A 119 -0.31 -9.93 -5.21
C ALA A 119 -0.29 -9.80 -3.68
N VAL A 120 0.33 -8.75 -3.14
CA VAL A 120 0.39 -8.55 -1.69
C VAL A 120 -1.00 -8.26 -1.10
N ARG A 121 -1.85 -7.46 -1.77
CA ARG A 121 -3.20 -7.16 -1.32
C ARG A 121 -4.11 -8.40 -1.36
N ALA A 122 -3.94 -9.28 -2.34
CA ALA A 122 -4.70 -10.53 -2.41
C ALA A 122 -4.40 -11.42 -1.20
N ASP A 123 -3.12 -11.51 -0.76
CA ASP A 123 -2.77 -12.22 0.48
C ASP A 123 -3.38 -11.55 1.72
N THR A 124 -3.26 -10.21 1.84
CA THR A 124 -3.91 -9.45 2.92
C THR A 124 -5.40 -9.78 3.04
N LEU A 125 -6.14 -9.73 1.94
CA LEU A 125 -7.57 -9.99 1.93
C LEU A 125 -7.90 -11.44 2.29
N ALA A 126 -7.10 -12.40 1.82
CA ALA A 126 -7.25 -13.81 2.15
C ALA A 126 -7.02 -14.07 3.65
N GLN A 127 -6.03 -13.42 4.25
CA GLN A 127 -5.73 -13.53 5.69
C GLN A 127 -6.81 -12.85 6.53
N LEU A 128 -7.21 -11.62 6.21
CA LEU A 128 -8.28 -10.90 6.92
C LEU A 128 -9.60 -11.70 6.98
N LYS A 129 -9.86 -12.54 5.98
CA LYS A 129 -11.04 -13.42 5.96
C LYS A 129 -11.01 -14.52 7.01
N GLN A 130 -9.83 -14.83 7.56
CA GLN A 130 -9.66 -15.85 8.59
C GLN A 130 -9.79 -15.29 10.02
N HIS A 131 -9.95 -13.96 10.14
CA HIS A 131 -10.01 -13.26 11.42
C HIS A 131 -11.39 -12.66 11.67
N ASP A 132 -11.64 -12.27 12.91
CA ASP A 132 -12.88 -11.62 13.36
C ASP A 132 -12.63 -10.23 13.94
N ASP A 133 -13.72 -9.56 14.32
CA ASP A 133 -13.63 -8.21 14.88
C ASP A 133 -12.94 -8.19 16.27
N VAL A 134 -12.90 -9.32 17.02
CA VAL A 134 -12.16 -9.41 18.29
C VAL A 134 -10.67 -9.32 18.00
N TRP A 135 -10.18 -10.07 17.00
CA TRP A 135 -8.80 -9.97 16.53
C TRP A 135 -8.46 -8.57 16.04
N LEU A 136 -9.38 -7.90 15.32
CA LEU A 136 -9.14 -6.57 14.78
C LEU A 136 -8.85 -5.54 15.90
N TRP A 137 -9.51 -5.66 17.04
CA TRP A 137 -9.34 -4.78 18.19
C TRP A 137 -8.28 -5.25 19.18
N HIS A 138 -7.62 -6.37 18.92
CA HIS A 138 -6.56 -6.89 19.79
C HIS A 138 -5.41 -5.89 19.89
N GLU A 139 -5.08 -5.52 21.13
CA GLU A 139 -4.00 -4.59 21.45
C GLU A 139 -2.69 -5.32 21.68
N GLN A 140 -1.60 -4.75 21.21
CA GLN A 140 -0.24 -5.22 21.44
C GLN A 140 0.69 -4.04 21.71
N SER A 141 1.80 -4.29 22.40
CA SER A 141 2.81 -3.26 22.66
C SER A 141 3.88 -3.27 21.57
N ASP A 142 4.19 -2.10 21.07
CA ASP A 142 5.35 -1.86 20.21
C ASP A 142 6.23 -0.81 20.92
N GLY A 143 7.25 -1.28 21.62
CA GLY A 143 8.00 -0.48 22.58
C GLY A 143 7.07 0.06 23.69
N ASP A 144 7.03 1.39 23.85
CA ASP A 144 6.17 2.09 24.80
C ASP A 144 4.79 2.45 24.24
N THR A 145 4.50 2.07 23.01
CA THR A 145 3.23 2.40 22.33
C THR A 145 2.29 1.22 22.36
N LEU A 146 1.03 1.47 22.73
CA LEU A 146 -0.05 0.49 22.63
C LEU A 146 -0.74 0.66 21.27
N ILE A 147 -0.79 -0.41 20.49
CA ILE A 147 -1.32 -0.42 19.11
C ILE A 147 -2.26 -1.60 18.96
N ASN A 148 -3.38 -1.42 18.27
CA ASN A 148 -4.24 -2.55 17.88
C ASN A 148 -4.06 -2.92 16.39
N ASN A 149 -4.55 -4.11 16.02
CA ASN A 149 -4.46 -4.55 14.62
C ASN A 149 -5.19 -3.61 13.66
N TYR A 150 -6.29 -2.97 14.10
CA TYR A 150 -7.00 -1.98 13.29
C TYR A 150 -6.11 -0.81 12.90
N TYR A 151 -5.26 -0.29 13.81
CA TYR A 151 -4.38 0.85 13.53
C TYR A 151 -3.35 0.53 12.43
N TYR A 152 -2.76 -0.67 12.43
CA TYR A 152 -1.85 -1.08 11.35
C TYR A 152 -2.55 -1.05 9.99
N TRP A 153 -3.75 -1.62 9.90
CA TRP A 153 -4.51 -1.65 8.64
C TRP A 153 -5.12 -0.31 8.27
N TYR A 154 -5.45 0.54 9.24
CA TYR A 154 -5.79 1.95 9.04
C TYR A 154 -4.62 2.69 8.39
N HIS A 155 -3.40 2.51 8.90
CA HIS A 155 -2.22 3.17 8.35
C HIS A 155 -1.94 2.77 6.89
N VAL A 156 -2.25 1.54 6.46
CA VAL A 156 -2.12 1.13 5.05
C VAL A 156 -2.94 2.03 4.11
N TYR A 157 -4.20 2.31 4.42
CA TYR A 157 -5.00 3.16 3.52
C TYR A 157 -4.77 4.65 3.76
N GLU A 158 -4.40 5.06 4.97
CA GLU A 158 -3.99 6.44 5.26
C GLU A 158 -2.76 6.81 4.44
N ASP A 159 -1.75 5.96 4.44
CA ASP A 159 -0.50 6.16 3.69
C ASP A 159 -0.75 6.11 2.18
N GLU A 160 -1.61 5.19 1.72
CA GLU A 160 -2.00 5.13 0.31
C GLU A 160 -2.74 6.42 -0.13
N ILE A 161 -3.55 7.04 0.73
CA ILE A 161 -4.20 8.34 0.44
C ILE A 161 -3.14 9.45 0.36
N ASN A 162 -2.20 9.49 1.30
CA ASN A 162 -1.13 10.48 1.36
C ASN A 162 -0.25 10.42 0.12
N HIS A 163 0.28 9.25 -0.21
CA HIS A 163 1.13 9.06 -1.40
C HIS A 163 0.36 9.22 -2.70
N ARG A 164 -0.92 8.89 -2.76
CA ARG A 164 -1.76 9.21 -3.94
C ARG A 164 -1.86 10.73 -4.15
N GLY A 165 -1.99 11.51 -3.08
CA GLY A 165 -1.94 12.97 -3.16
C GLY A 165 -0.60 13.47 -3.70
N GLU A 166 0.49 12.90 -3.23
CA GLU A 166 1.86 13.16 -3.70
C GLU A 166 2.03 12.78 -5.18
N ILE A 167 1.60 11.60 -5.59
CA ILE A 167 1.63 11.16 -6.99
C ILE A 167 0.84 12.13 -7.88
N ASN A 168 -0.36 12.53 -7.48
CA ASN A 168 -1.18 13.46 -8.24
C ASN A 168 -0.50 14.84 -8.40
N TRP A 169 0.14 15.34 -7.34
CA TRP A 169 0.93 16.57 -7.37
C TRP A 169 2.10 16.46 -8.35
N ARG A 170 2.82 15.32 -8.37
CA ARG A 170 3.94 15.05 -9.29
C ARG A 170 3.46 15.04 -10.74
N LEU A 171 2.41 14.28 -11.03
CA LEU A 171 1.87 14.15 -12.39
C LEU A 171 1.47 15.49 -13.01
N SER A 172 1.05 16.45 -12.19
CA SER A 172 0.70 17.79 -12.68
C SER A 172 1.93 18.65 -13.07
N ARG A 173 3.17 18.16 -12.83
CA ARG A 173 4.43 18.91 -12.97
C ARG A 173 5.49 18.18 -13.78
N ILE A 174 5.38 16.89 -14.01
CA ILE A 174 6.32 16.14 -14.85
C ILE A 174 6.23 16.71 -16.26
N PRO A 175 7.36 17.14 -16.88
CA PRO A 175 7.38 17.60 -18.24
C PRO A 175 6.90 16.51 -19.22
N ALA A 176 6.27 16.93 -20.31
CA ALA A 176 6.00 16.02 -21.41
C ALA A 176 7.31 15.43 -21.95
N ALA A 177 7.33 14.12 -22.25
CA ALA A 177 8.48 13.43 -22.82
C ALA A 177 8.69 13.81 -24.29
#